data_c311537b35250d2684bfa6a692621e34
#
_entry.id   c311537b35250d2684bfa6a692621e34
#
_cell.length_a   1.000
_cell.length_b   1.000
_cell.length_c   1.000
_cell.angle_alpha   90.00
_cell.angle_beta   90.00
_cell.angle_gamma   90.00
#
_symmetry.space_group_name_H-M   'P 1'
#
loop_
_entity.id
_entity.type
_entity.pdbx_description
1 polymer ?
#
loop_
_entity_poly.entity_id
_entity_poly.type
_entity_poly.pdbx_seq_one_letter_code
_entity_poly.pdbx_strand_id
1 'polypeptide(L)'
;MTEFPHVPVVVHQDHGTSPGVCQRSIQLGFSSVMMDGSLGEDGKTPMDYDYNAGVTRRVVDMAHACGVSVEGEIGCLGSLETGEAGEEDGIGAAGKLSHDQLLTDPEEAAQFVADTDVDALAIACGTSHGAYKFTRPPTGDILAMDRIKAIHSRIPNTHLVMHGSSAVPQDLSLIHI
;
A
#
# COMPACT_ATOMS: atom_id res chain seq x y z
N MET A 1 19.11 0.41 18.90
CA MET A 1 20.16 0.36 17.84
C MET A 1 21.59 0.26 18.37
N THR A 2 21.82 0.55 19.63
CA THR A 2 23.17 0.45 20.23
C THR A 2 23.66 -0.98 20.41
N GLU A 3 22.76 -1.97 20.57
CA GLU A 3 23.13 -3.39 20.75
C GLU A 3 23.48 -4.08 19.42
N PHE A 4 22.92 -3.65 18.31
CA PHE A 4 23.08 -4.26 16.99
C PHE A 4 23.41 -3.20 15.92
N PRO A 5 24.55 -2.49 16.02
CA PRO A 5 24.85 -1.37 15.13
C PRO A 5 25.12 -1.78 13.68
N HIS A 6 25.32 -3.07 13.42
CA HIS A 6 25.55 -3.65 12.10
C HIS A 6 24.26 -4.08 11.38
N VAL A 7 23.11 -4.01 12.05
CA VAL A 7 21.81 -4.33 11.47
C VAL A 7 21.16 -3.04 10.99
N PRO A 8 20.92 -2.85 9.68
CA PRO A 8 20.14 -1.72 9.19
C PRO A 8 18.68 -1.87 9.65
N VAL A 9 18.15 -0.83 10.28
CA VAL A 9 16.79 -0.81 10.80
C VAL A 9 16.07 0.40 10.27
N VAL A 10 14.88 0.18 9.70
CA VAL A 10 13.92 1.22 9.30
C VAL A 10 12.78 1.23 10.32
N VAL A 11 12.39 2.43 10.74
CA VAL A 11 11.15 2.63 11.50
C VAL A 11 10.14 3.22 10.51
N HIS A 12 9.14 2.42 10.17
CA HIS A 12 8.10 2.76 9.20
C HIS A 12 6.75 2.98 9.90
N GLN A 13 6.03 4.04 9.53
CA GLN A 13 4.64 4.23 9.94
C GLN A 13 3.74 3.75 8.81
N ASP A 14 2.97 2.73 9.13
CA ASP A 14 2.07 2.03 8.24
C ASP A 14 0.66 2.66 8.28
N HIS A 15 -0.05 2.69 7.15
CA HIS A 15 -1.42 3.21 6.96
C HIS A 15 -1.73 4.53 7.68
N GLY A 16 -1.02 5.59 7.31
CA GLY A 16 -1.34 6.94 7.79
C GLY A 16 -2.64 7.45 7.15
N THR A 17 -3.65 7.71 7.98
CA THR A 17 -4.98 8.15 7.53
C THR A 17 -5.06 9.64 7.20
N SER A 18 -4.01 10.40 7.47
CA SER A 18 -3.95 11.83 7.13
C SER A 18 -2.52 12.34 7.07
N PRO A 19 -2.26 13.46 6.37
CA PRO A 19 -0.96 14.12 6.39
C PRO A 19 -0.48 14.49 7.80
N GLY A 20 -1.39 14.77 8.73
CA GLY A 20 -1.06 15.07 10.13
C GLY A 20 -0.50 13.88 10.90
N VAL A 21 -0.97 12.66 10.60
CA VAL A 21 -0.42 11.40 11.16
C VAL A 21 1.01 11.20 10.66
N CYS A 22 1.23 11.30 9.36
CA CYS A 22 2.56 11.16 8.76
C CYS A 22 3.54 12.22 9.31
N GLN A 23 3.10 13.49 9.39
CA GLN A 23 3.92 14.56 9.96
C GLN A 23 4.35 14.27 11.40
N ARG A 24 3.44 13.78 12.23
CA ARG A 24 3.75 13.41 13.63
C ARG A 24 4.77 12.28 13.69
N SER A 25 4.65 11.28 12.84
CA SER A 25 5.62 10.17 12.75
C SER A 25 7.01 10.66 12.34
N ILE A 26 7.09 11.56 11.34
CA ILE A 26 8.35 12.21 10.94
C ILE A 26 8.98 12.97 12.13
N GLN A 27 8.19 13.74 12.90
CA GLN A 27 8.66 14.45 14.08
C GLN A 27 9.15 13.52 15.19
N LEU A 28 8.64 12.29 15.26
CA LEU A 28 9.08 11.27 16.21
C LEU A 28 10.30 10.48 15.74
N GLY A 29 10.84 10.78 14.55
CA GLY A 29 12.06 10.19 14.02
C GLY A 29 11.83 8.92 13.19
N PHE A 30 10.64 8.71 12.65
CA PHE A 30 10.40 7.68 11.67
C PHE A 30 11.17 7.99 10.39
N SER A 31 11.83 7.00 9.82
CA SER A 31 12.63 7.14 8.60
C SER A 31 11.84 6.82 7.32
N SER A 32 10.61 6.33 7.48
CA SER A 32 9.68 6.06 6.39
C SER A 32 8.24 6.22 6.90
N VAL A 33 7.34 6.72 6.07
CA VAL A 33 5.91 6.87 6.36
C VAL A 33 5.07 6.44 5.17
N MET A 34 3.90 5.90 5.44
CA MET A 34 2.89 5.62 4.42
C MET A 34 1.72 6.60 4.54
N MET A 35 1.34 7.21 3.43
CA MET A 35 0.08 7.94 3.30
C MET A 35 -0.92 7.07 2.55
N ASP A 36 -1.88 6.54 3.27
CA ASP A 36 -2.99 5.79 2.67
C ASP A 36 -4.13 6.74 2.33
N GLY A 37 -4.04 7.37 1.17
CA GLY A 37 -5.09 8.25 0.63
C GLY A 37 -6.13 7.51 -0.20
N SER A 38 -6.04 6.17 -0.32
CA SER A 38 -7.11 5.35 -0.92
C SER A 38 -8.37 5.38 -0.07
N LEU A 39 -8.21 5.67 1.22
CA LEU A 39 -9.27 5.86 2.19
C LEU A 39 -9.28 7.29 2.74
N GLY A 40 -10.45 7.73 3.20
CA GLY A 40 -10.59 9.00 3.91
C GLY A 40 -9.97 8.97 5.31
N GLU A 41 -9.96 10.12 5.99
CA GLU A 41 -9.41 10.25 7.35
C GLU A 41 -10.09 9.33 8.38
N ASP A 42 -11.30 8.82 8.08
CA ASP A 42 -12.01 7.83 8.88
C ASP A 42 -11.41 6.41 8.75
N GLY A 43 -10.47 6.21 7.81
CA GLY A 43 -9.84 4.93 7.50
C GLY A 43 -10.79 3.90 6.88
N LYS A 44 -11.93 4.33 6.32
CA LYS A 44 -13.00 3.41 5.85
C LYS A 44 -13.63 3.80 4.53
N THR A 45 -13.81 5.09 4.29
CA THR A 45 -14.47 5.58 3.08
C THR A 45 -13.51 5.60 1.91
N PRO A 46 -13.72 4.80 0.84
CA PRO A 46 -12.91 4.87 -0.37
C PRO A 46 -12.96 6.27 -0.98
N MET A 47 -11.78 6.80 -1.31
CA MET A 47 -11.62 8.13 -1.87
C MET A 47 -11.27 8.05 -3.36
N ASP A 48 -11.46 9.18 -4.05
CA ASP A 48 -11.09 9.29 -5.45
C ASP A 48 -9.59 9.55 -5.65
N TYR A 49 -9.16 9.44 -6.90
CA TYR A 49 -7.78 9.64 -7.28
C TYR A 49 -7.25 11.03 -6.89
N ASP A 50 -8.02 12.09 -7.14
CA ASP A 50 -7.58 13.46 -6.91
C ASP A 50 -7.32 13.73 -5.42
N TYR A 51 -8.17 13.23 -4.55
CA TYR A 51 -7.94 13.28 -3.11
C TYR A 51 -6.67 12.52 -2.72
N ASN A 52 -6.57 11.26 -3.16
CA ASN A 52 -5.44 10.40 -2.82
C ASN A 52 -4.11 11.02 -3.29
N ALA A 53 -4.00 11.39 -4.57
CA ALA A 53 -2.81 12.02 -5.10
C ALA A 53 -2.49 13.34 -4.37
N GLY A 54 -3.51 14.14 -4.07
CA GLY A 54 -3.33 15.42 -3.37
C GLY A 54 -2.80 15.28 -1.94
N VAL A 55 -3.33 14.37 -1.13
CA VAL A 55 -2.84 14.17 0.26
C VAL A 55 -1.48 13.48 0.26
N THR A 56 -1.25 12.52 -0.64
CA THR A 56 0.03 11.83 -0.77
C THR A 56 1.14 12.79 -1.21
N ARG A 57 0.91 13.63 -2.20
CA ARG A 57 1.87 14.66 -2.63
C ARG A 57 2.27 15.59 -1.50
N ARG A 58 1.32 16.03 -0.67
CA ARG A 58 1.60 16.85 0.50
C ARG A 58 2.52 16.16 1.51
N VAL A 59 2.32 14.84 1.70
CA VAL A 59 3.19 14.05 2.58
C VAL A 59 4.58 13.91 1.97
N VAL A 60 4.69 13.65 0.68
CA VAL A 60 5.97 13.56 -0.04
C VAL A 60 6.77 14.85 0.10
N ASP A 61 6.15 16.02 -0.15
CA ASP A 61 6.83 17.31 -0.04
C ASP A 61 7.44 17.55 1.35
N MET A 62 6.73 17.20 2.43
CA MET A 62 7.27 17.38 3.78
C MET A 62 8.26 16.30 4.19
N ALA A 63 8.04 15.06 3.79
CA ALA A 63 8.88 13.92 4.15
C ALA A 63 10.24 13.99 3.44
N HIS A 64 10.26 14.24 2.13
CA HIS A 64 11.48 14.39 1.35
C HIS A 64 12.32 15.57 1.83
N ALA A 65 11.71 16.68 2.27
CA ALA A 65 12.42 17.79 2.89
C ALA A 65 13.16 17.38 4.19
N CYS A 66 12.74 16.29 4.84
CA CYS A 66 13.35 15.74 6.05
C CYS A 66 14.22 14.49 5.77
N GLY A 67 14.36 14.05 4.51
CA GLY A 67 15.07 12.82 4.13
C GLY A 67 14.33 11.56 4.57
N VAL A 68 13.00 11.60 4.64
CA VAL A 68 12.11 10.48 5.01
C VAL A 68 11.45 9.95 3.74
N SER A 69 11.47 8.63 3.54
CA SER A 69 10.82 7.97 2.41
C SER A 69 9.31 7.91 2.59
N VAL A 70 8.59 7.93 1.46
CA VAL A 70 7.13 7.86 1.44
C VAL A 70 6.63 6.69 0.61
N GLU A 71 5.71 5.95 1.21
CA GLU A 71 4.87 4.97 0.55
C GLU A 71 3.49 5.59 0.31
N GLY A 72 2.95 5.38 -0.89
CA GLY A 72 1.56 5.69 -1.21
C GLY A 72 0.78 4.41 -1.46
N GLU A 73 -0.55 4.50 -1.52
CA GLU A 73 -1.41 3.38 -1.87
C GLU A 73 -2.38 3.75 -2.98
N ILE A 74 -2.63 2.82 -3.90
CA ILE A 74 -3.63 2.96 -4.94
C ILE A 74 -4.41 1.66 -5.14
N GLY A 75 -5.73 1.77 -5.18
CA GLY A 75 -6.66 0.67 -5.06
C GLY A 75 -6.98 0.37 -3.59
N CYS A 76 -8.03 -0.41 -3.36
CA CYS A 76 -8.42 -0.83 -2.01
C CYS A 76 -8.09 -2.30 -1.82
N LEU A 77 -7.45 -2.62 -0.70
CA LEU A 77 -7.14 -4.02 -0.36
C LEU A 77 -8.41 -4.83 -0.14
N GLY A 78 -8.42 -6.03 -0.67
CA GLY A 78 -9.53 -6.95 -0.51
C GLY A 78 -9.38 -8.21 -1.35
N SER A 79 -10.23 -9.17 -1.05
CA SER A 79 -10.21 -10.50 -1.68
C SER A 79 -10.88 -10.50 -3.05
N LEU A 80 -10.14 -10.82 -4.09
CA LEU A 80 -10.72 -11.09 -5.42
C LEU A 80 -11.62 -12.34 -5.43
N GLU A 81 -11.44 -13.24 -4.47
CA GLU A 81 -12.23 -14.47 -4.35
C GLU A 81 -13.64 -14.20 -3.82
N THR A 82 -13.77 -13.32 -2.82
CA THR A 82 -15.05 -13.02 -2.16
C THR A 82 -15.61 -11.64 -2.52
N GLY A 83 -14.78 -10.74 -3.02
CA GLY A 83 -15.13 -9.34 -3.22
C GLY A 83 -15.18 -8.54 -1.92
N GLU A 84 -14.81 -9.13 -0.79
CA GLU A 84 -14.84 -8.45 0.51
C GLU A 84 -13.57 -7.63 0.72
N ALA A 85 -13.77 -6.41 1.20
CA ALA A 85 -12.66 -5.53 1.60
C ALA A 85 -11.93 -6.09 2.82
N GLY A 86 -10.62 -5.85 2.89
CA GLY A 86 -9.80 -6.20 4.04
C GLY A 86 -9.81 -5.08 5.07
N GLU A 87 -9.78 -5.45 6.35
CA GLU A 87 -9.64 -4.52 7.48
C GLU A 87 -8.54 -5.02 8.41
N GLU A 88 -7.67 -4.10 8.87
CA GLU A 88 -6.67 -4.33 9.90
C GLU A 88 -6.67 -3.15 10.87
N ASP A 89 -6.78 -3.44 12.17
CA ASP A 89 -6.79 -2.43 13.26
C ASP A 89 -7.85 -1.32 13.08
N GLY A 90 -8.96 -1.63 12.41
CA GLY A 90 -10.06 -0.68 12.15
C GLY A 90 -9.85 0.19 10.92
N ILE A 91 -8.80 -0.03 10.15
CA ILE A 91 -8.51 0.62 8.86
C ILE A 91 -8.82 -0.38 7.74
N GLY A 92 -9.61 0.04 6.77
CA GLY A 92 -10.01 -0.77 5.63
C GLY A 92 -11.39 -0.40 5.12
N ALA A 93 -11.61 -0.52 3.81
CA ALA A 93 -12.90 -0.22 3.20
C ALA A 93 -14.00 -1.15 3.74
N ALA A 94 -15.19 -0.59 3.95
CA ALA A 94 -16.32 -1.37 4.47
C ALA A 94 -17.08 -2.07 3.34
N GLY A 95 -17.38 -3.36 3.51
CA GLY A 95 -18.32 -4.11 2.66
C GLY A 95 -17.68 -4.73 1.42
N LYS A 96 -18.45 -4.83 0.34
CA LYS A 96 -18.02 -5.41 -0.93
C LYS A 96 -17.60 -4.32 -1.91
N LEU A 97 -16.44 -4.52 -2.51
CA LEU A 97 -15.88 -3.65 -3.53
C LEU A 97 -16.03 -4.29 -4.92
N SER A 98 -16.05 -3.47 -5.96
CA SER A 98 -16.00 -3.95 -7.34
C SER A 98 -14.62 -4.55 -7.64
N HIS A 99 -14.55 -5.41 -8.65
CA HIS A 99 -13.29 -6.00 -9.08
C HIS A 99 -12.25 -4.94 -9.47
N ASP A 100 -12.68 -3.84 -10.08
CA ASP A 100 -11.80 -2.74 -10.48
C ASP A 100 -11.25 -1.95 -9.27
N GLN A 101 -12.01 -1.89 -8.18
CA GLN A 101 -11.52 -1.27 -6.93
C GLN A 101 -10.53 -2.16 -6.18
N LEU A 102 -10.60 -3.49 -6.40
CA LEU A 102 -9.71 -4.49 -5.78
C LEU A 102 -8.44 -4.76 -6.60
N LEU A 103 -8.28 -4.10 -7.74
CA LEU A 103 -7.11 -4.24 -8.60
C LEU A 103 -6.59 -2.86 -9.03
N THR A 104 -5.34 -2.58 -8.70
CA THR A 104 -4.67 -1.36 -9.18
C THR A 104 -4.52 -1.40 -10.70
N ASP A 105 -4.96 -0.35 -11.39
CA ASP A 105 -4.73 -0.19 -12.81
C ASP A 105 -3.28 0.25 -13.09
N PRO A 106 -2.56 -0.40 -14.05
CA PRO A 106 -1.16 -0.08 -14.30
C PRO A 106 -0.89 1.32 -14.84
N GLU A 107 -1.80 1.89 -15.63
CA GLU A 107 -1.65 3.27 -16.13
C GLU A 107 -1.92 4.28 -15.01
N GLU A 108 -2.93 4.01 -14.18
CA GLU A 108 -3.24 4.82 -13.02
C GLU A 108 -2.10 4.78 -11.99
N ALA A 109 -1.47 3.62 -11.76
CA ALA A 109 -0.28 3.49 -10.93
C ALA A 109 0.89 4.35 -11.46
N ALA A 110 1.12 4.32 -12.77
CA ALA A 110 2.17 5.13 -13.38
C ALA A 110 1.89 6.63 -13.25
N GLN A 111 0.64 7.04 -13.46
CA GLN A 111 0.22 8.43 -13.30
C GLN A 111 0.37 8.87 -11.84
N PHE A 112 -0.06 8.03 -10.88
CA PHE A 112 0.04 8.33 -9.45
C PHE A 112 1.49 8.56 -9.00
N VAL A 113 2.42 7.70 -9.41
CA VAL A 113 3.84 7.87 -9.12
C VAL A 113 4.39 9.17 -9.73
N ALA A 114 3.99 9.49 -10.97
CA ALA A 114 4.41 10.73 -11.64
C ALA A 114 3.86 11.99 -10.93
N ASP A 115 2.62 11.93 -10.43
CA ASP A 115 1.97 13.07 -9.77
C ASP A 115 2.44 13.26 -8.32
N THR A 116 2.77 12.16 -7.63
CA THR A 116 3.08 12.19 -6.20
C THR A 116 4.56 12.12 -5.87
N ASP A 117 5.39 11.49 -6.71
CA ASP A 117 6.81 11.25 -6.49
C ASP A 117 7.10 10.37 -5.25
N VAL A 118 6.26 9.37 -4.99
CA VAL A 118 6.46 8.40 -3.92
C VAL A 118 7.66 7.47 -4.18
N ASP A 119 8.34 7.04 -3.13
CA ASP A 119 9.47 6.09 -3.19
C ASP A 119 8.97 4.65 -3.34
N ALA A 120 7.81 4.36 -2.77
CA ALA A 120 7.17 3.06 -2.80
C ALA A 120 5.67 3.19 -3.06
N LEU A 121 5.09 2.18 -3.70
CA LEU A 121 3.67 2.12 -4.01
C LEU A 121 3.07 0.79 -3.57
N ALA A 122 2.15 0.87 -2.62
CA ALA A 122 1.28 -0.25 -2.26
C ALA A 122 0.20 -0.43 -3.33
N ILE A 123 0.03 -1.66 -3.77
CA ILE A 123 -0.88 -2.02 -4.86
C ILE A 123 -1.90 -3.07 -4.42
N ALA A 124 -3.14 -2.91 -4.88
CA ALA A 124 -4.18 -3.91 -4.73
C ALA A 124 -4.04 -4.99 -5.81
N CYS A 125 -3.82 -6.23 -5.41
CA CYS A 125 -3.57 -7.36 -6.30
C CYS A 125 -4.30 -8.66 -5.88
N GLY A 126 -5.29 -8.55 -4.98
CA GLY A 126 -6.10 -9.67 -4.47
C GLY A 126 -5.68 -10.19 -3.10
N THR A 127 -4.72 -9.53 -2.45
CA THR A 127 -4.36 -9.79 -1.06
C THR A 127 -5.25 -8.98 -0.12
N SER A 128 -5.40 -9.44 1.12
CA SER A 128 -6.22 -8.79 2.13
C SER A 128 -5.56 -8.91 3.50
N HIS A 129 -5.69 -7.86 4.31
CA HIS A 129 -5.27 -7.87 5.69
C HIS A 129 -6.06 -8.86 6.57
N GLY A 130 -5.54 -9.10 7.77
CA GLY A 130 -6.22 -9.87 8.80
C GLY A 130 -6.15 -11.37 8.63
N ALA A 131 -7.17 -12.05 9.17
CA ALA A 131 -7.23 -13.51 9.23
C ALA A 131 -7.68 -14.18 7.93
N TYR A 132 -7.88 -13.43 6.86
CA TYR A 132 -8.27 -13.97 5.57
C TYR A 132 -7.26 -15.00 5.09
N LYS A 133 -7.77 -16.14 4.66
CA LYS A 133 -6.98 -17.20 4.00
C LYS A 133 -7.67 -17.54 2.70
N PHE A 134 -6.90 -17.77 1.65
CA PHE A 134 -7.47 -18.28 0.41
C PHE A 134 -8.18 -19.59 0.66
N THR A 135 -9.41 -19.75 0.15
CA THR A 135 -10.19 -20.97 0.30
C THR A 135 -9.73 -22.08 -0.65
N ARG A 136 -8.94 -21.70 -1.67
CA ARG A 136 -8.29 -22.59 -2.64
C ARG A 136 -6.89 -22.06 -2.96
N PRO A 137 -6.00 -22.88 -3.56
CA PRO A 137 -4.70 -22.39 -4.01
C PRO A 137 -4.86 -21.14 -4.89
N PRO A 138 -4.13 -20.05 -4.61
CA PRO A 138 -4.23 -18.82 -5.38
C PRO A 138 -3.74 -19.01 -6.80
N THR A 139 -4.59 -18.62 -7.75
CA THR A 139 -4.32 -18.61 -9.19
C THR A 139 -4.50 -17.18 -9.71
N GLY A 140 -4.23 -16.94 -10.99
CA GLY A 140 -4.30 -15.60 -11.56
C GLY A 140 -5.65 -14.90 -11.48
N ASP A 141 -6.73 -15.61 -11.10
CA ASP A 141 -8.06 -15.07 -10.88
C ASP A 141 -8.32 -14.61 -9.42
N ILE A 142 -7.43 -14.99 -8.48
CA ILE A 142 -7.53 -14.56 -7.08
C ILE A 142 -6.26 -13.89 -6.55
N LEU A 143 -5.14 -14.03 -7.25
CA LEU A 143 -3.91 -13.27 -7.03
C LEU A 143 -3.38 -12.80 -8.38
N ALA A 144 -3.45 -11.50 -8.62
CA ALA A 144 -3.25 -10.91 -9.95
C ALA A 144 -1.76 -10.73 -10.31
N MET A 145 -0.99 -11.83 -10.41
CA MET A 145 0.44 -11.82 -10.69
C MET A 145 0.81 -11.07 -11.98
N ASP A 146 0.01 -11.18 -13.03
CA ASP A 146 0.26 -10.48 -14.29
C ASP A 146 0.03 -8.96 -14.14
N ARG A 147 -0.88 -8.56 -13.25
CA ARG A 147 -1.10 -7.16 -12.90
C ARG A 147 0.12 -6.57 -12.20
N ILE A 148 0.69 -7.28 -11.23
CA ILE A 148 1.92 -6.89 -10.53
C ILE A 148 3.07 -6.66 -11.53
N LYS A 149 3.28 -7.61 -12.47
CA LYS A 149 4.29 -7.49 -13.53
C LYS A 149 4.04 -6.29 -14.44
N ALA A 150 2.77 -6.07 -14.83
CA ALA A 150 2.39 -4.96 -15.68
C ALA A 150 2.65 -3.60 -15.00
N ILE A 151 2.31 -3.48 -13.72
CA ILE A 151 2.61 -2.27 -12.92
C ILE A 151 4.13 -2.06 -12.83
N HIS A 152 4.89 -3.08 -12.39
CA HIS A 152 6.33 -2.97 -12.26
C HIS A 152 7.03 -2.56 -13.56
N SER A 153 6.55 -3.05 -14.71
CA SER A 153 7.14 -2.67 -16.01
C SER A 153 6.96 -1.18 -16.34
N ARG A 154 5.93 -0.51 -15.79
CA ARG A 154 5.66 0.92 -16.00
C ARG A 154 6.38 1.83 -15.01
N ILE A 155 6.59 1.33 -13.80
CA ILE A 155 7.25 2.09 -12.72
C ILE A 155 8.48 1.33 -12.18
N PRO A 156 9.47 1.00 -13.03
CA PRO A 156 10.59 0.12 -12.65
C PRO A 156 11.51 0.71 -11.58
N ASN A 157 11.42 2.00 -11.31
CA ASN A 157 12.23 2.72 -10.32
C ASN A 157 11.50 2.98 -9.01
N THR A 158 10.23 2.59 -8.89
CA THR A 158 9.42 2.69 -7.66
C THR A 158 9.30 1.32 -7.03
N HIS A 159 9.52 1.21 -5.73
CA HIS A 159 9.34 -0.04 -5.01
C HIS A 159 7.86 -0.41 -4.94
N LEU A 160 7.55 -1.69 -5.19
CA LEU A 160 6.18 -2.19 -4.99
C LEU A 160 6.03 -2.80 -3.59
N VAL A 161 4.94 -2.47 -2.94
CA VAL A 161 4.56 -3.04 -1.64
C VAL A 161 3.27 -3.84 -1.80
N MET A 162 3.21 -4.99 -1.16
CA MET A 162 2.04 -5.87 -1.18
C MET A 162 1.58 -6.15 0.24
N HIS A 163 0.61 -5.35 0.69
CA HIS A 163 -0.06 -5.55 1.96
C HIS A 163 -0.87 -6.86 1.97
N GLY A 164 -1.14 -7.41 3.15
CA GLY A 164 -1.93 -8.63 3.29
C GLY A 164 -1.25 -9.90 2.75
N SER A 165 0.06 -9.88 2.55
CA SER A 165 0.81 -10.99 1.96
C SER A 165 1.03 -12.19 2.90
N SER A 166 0.70 -12.07 4.19
CA SER A 166 0.82 -13.17 5.17
C SER A 166 -0.03 -14.42 4.85
N ALA A 167 -1.08 -14.25 4.03
CA ALA A 167 -1.92 -15.35 3.56
C ALA A 167 -1.41 -16.00 2.27
N VAL A 168 -0.47 -15.37 1.57
CA VAL A 168 0.08 -15.87 0.30
C VAL A 168 0.97 -17.09 0.56
N PRO A 169 0.81 -18.19 -0.22
CA PRO A 169 1.68 -19.36 -0.12
C PRO A 169 3.16 -19.00 -0.25
N GLN A 170 4.00 -19.73 0.48
CA GLN A 170 5.42 -19.45 0.59
C GLN A 170 6.16 -19.41 -0.76
N ASP A 171 5.78 -20.26 -1.70
CA ASP A 171 6.34 -20.34 -3.04
C ASP A 171 5.97 -19.16 -3.95
N LEU A 172 4.94 -18.39 -3.57
CA LEU A 172 4.53 -17.16 -4.27
C LEU A 172 4.88 -15.88 -3.49
N SER A 173 5.23 -16.01 -2.22
CA SER A 173 5.50 -14.86 -1.35
C SER A 173 6.95 -14.43 -1.42
N LEU A 174 7.16 -13.14 -1.72
CA LEU A 174 8.49 -12.51 -1.69
C LEU A 174 9.07 -12.37 -0.27
N ILE A 175 8.24 -12.50 0.77
CA ILE A 175 8.67 -12.43 2.17
C ILE A 175 9.58 -13.59 2.55
N HIS A 176 9.50 -14.69 1.83
CA HIS A 176 10.21 -15.94 2.12
C HIS A 176 11.43 -16.20 1.22
N ILE A 177 11.84 -15.22 0.45
CA ILE A 177 13.02 -15.31 -0.41
C ILE A 177 14.31 -15.08 0.39
#